data_fa549c9ce36318081f2f60d37b754521
#
_entry.id   fa549c9ce36318081f2f60d37b754521
#
_cell.length_a   1.000
_cell.length_b   1.000
_cell.length_c   1.000
_cell.angle_alpha   90.00
_cell.angle_beta   90.00
_cell.angle_gamma   90.00
#
_symmetry.space_group_name_H-M   'P 1'
#
loop_
_entity.id
_entity.type
_entity.pdbx_description
1 polymer ?
#
loop_
_entity_poly.entity_id
_entity_poly.type
_entity_poly.pdbx_seq_one_letter_code
_entity_poly.pdbx_strand_id
1 'polypeptide(L)'
;PQTAEPQTEDSPFRPNGDKGKVRGAIAQALLDAMEQERVQGMICRAPEFYGPGITQSITNSIVIDSLAAGKKAKVFLRDDTLRSLIYTPDASRAMALLGNTPDAYGQTWHLPCDDNRLTYRQFIELAAGIFGVEPRYTVLKRWQLWLAGRFSQQVRDTAELLPRYTQDNIFVSDKFKQRFPEFRVTSYREGLEAICRERG
;
A
#
# COMPACT_ATOMS: atom_id res chain seq x y z
N PRO A 1 10.63 3.42 -5.78
CA PRO A 1 11.63 2.56 -6.40
C PRO A 1 11.21 1.11 -6.32
N GLN A 2 11.64 0.31 -7.30
CA GLN A 2 11.35 -1.13 -7.32
C GLN A 2 12.64 -1.88 -6.94
N THR A 3 13.12 -1.61 -5.74
CA THR A 3 14.31 -2.26 -5.17
C THR A 3 13.91 -3.03 -3.91
N ALA A 4 14.66 -4.06 -3.55
CA ALA A 4 14.50 -4.76 -2.27
C ALA A 4 14.94 -3.91 -1.08
N GLU A 5 15.60 -2.79 -1.32
CA GLU A 5 16.02 -1.85 -0.29
C GLU A 5 14.79 -1.15 0.34
N PRO A 6 14.82 -0.91 1.66
CA PRO A 6 13.79 -0.14 2.33
C PRO A 6 13.61 1.24 1.71
N GLN A 7 12.37 1.61 1.44
CA GLN A 7 12.02 2.93 0.90
C GLN A 7 11.89 3.92 2.04
N THR A 8 12.55 5.06 1.92
CA THR A 8 12.49 6.20 2.83
C THR A 8 11.99 7.44 2.10
N GLU A 9 11.75 8.54 2.82
CA GLU A 9 11.36 9.82 2.23
C GLU A 9 12.40 10.34 1.23
N ASP A 10 13.69 10.03 1.43
CA ASP A 10 14.79 10.43 0.55
C ASP A 10 14.95 9.53 -0.68
N SER A 11 14.19 8.43 -0.74
CA SER A 11 14.24 7.53 -1.89
C SER A 11 13.84 8.26 -3.17
N PRO A 12 14.68 8.24 -4.22
CA PRO A 12 14.45 8.99 -5.44
C PRO A 12 13.24 8.47 -6.21
N PHE A 13 12.58 9.36 -6.93
CA PHE A 13 11.54 8.97 -7.90
C PHE A 13 12.16 8.19 -9.04
N ARG A 14 11.90 6.90 -9.11
CA ARG A 14 12.30 6.00 -10.20
C ARG A 14 11.04 5.38 -10.80
N PRO A 15 10.28 6.16 -11.58
CA PRO A 15 9.02 5.69 -12.14
C PRO A 15 9.25 4.55 -13.13
N ASN A 16 8.38 3.55 -13.06
CA ASN A 16 8.32 2.45 -13.99
C ASN A 16 6.92 2.47 -14.63
N GLY A 17 6.87 2.65 -15.94
CA GLY A 17 5.62 2.80 -16.67
C GLY A 17 5.05 4.22 -16.68
N ASP A 18 4.01 4.42 -17.47
CA ASP A 18 3.51 5.77 -17.78
C ASP A 18 2.76 6.40 -16.61
N LYS A 19 1.98 5.63 -15.85
CA LYS A 19 1.32 6.12 -14.64
C LYS A 19 2.34 6.56 -13.58
N GLY A 20 3.44 5.83 -13.45
CA GLY A 20 4.54 6.18 -12.56
C GLY A 20 5.23 7.48 -12.99
N LYS A 21 5.49 7.67 -14.28
CA LYS A 21 6.09 8.90 -14.82
C LYS A 21 5.22 10.13 -14.54
N VAL A 22 3.90 10.03 -14.79
CA VAL A 22 2.96 11.12 -14.52
C VAL A 22 2.96 11.49 -13.02
N ARG A 23 2.89 10.50 -12.13
CA ARG A 23 2.95 10.75 -10.68
C ARG A 23 4.27 11.37 -10.24
N GLY A 24 5.38 10.91 -10.81
CA GLY A 24 6.70 11.50 -10.56
C GLY A 24 6.78 12.95 -11.03
N ALA A 25 6.26 13.27 -12.21
CA ALA A 25 6.22 14.63 -12.73
C ALA A 25 5.33 15.56 -11.87
N ILE A 26 4.17 15.09 -11.42
CA ILE A 26 3.30 15.85 -10.50
C ILE A 26 4.02 16.12 -9.17
N ALA A 27 4.68 15.12 -8.60
CA ALA A 27 5.41 15.28 -7.35
C ALA A 27 6.58 16.26 -7.51
N GLN A 28 7.33 16.19 -8.62
CA GLN A 28 8.42 17.12 -8.89
C GLN A 28 7.90 18.55 -9.08
N ALA A 29 6.83 18.73 -9.85
CA ALA A 29 6.22 20.04 -10.04
C ALA A 29 5.75 20.69 -8.71
N LEU A 30 5.24 19.86 -7.76
CA LEU A 30 4.89 20.35 -6.43
C LEU A 30 6.13 20.74 -5.62
N LEU A 31 7.20 19.93 -5.65
CA LEU A 31 8.46 20.26 -4.97
C LEU A 31 9.06 21.56 -5.51
N ASP A 32 9.12 21.73 -6.82
CA ASP A 32 9.60 22.95 -7.47
C ASP A 32 8.76 24.20 -7.09
N ALA A 33 7.43 24.01 -6.98
CA ALA A 33 6.54 25.10 -6.56
C ALA A 33 6.69 25.47 -5.08
N MET A 34 6.99 24.48 -4.23
CA MET A 34 7.28 24.71 -2.81
C MET A 34 8.64 25.40 -2.63
N GLU A 35 9.69 24.97 -3.34
CA GLU A 35 11.02 25.57 -3.31
C GLU A 35 10.98 27.04 -3.78
N GLN A 36 10.11 27.35 -4.74
CA GLN A 36 9.88 28.72 -5.24
C GLN A 36 8.89 29.54 -4.39
N GLU A 37 8.49 29.02 -3.23
CA GLU A 37 7.53 29.65 -2.31
C GLU A 37 6.17 30.01 -2.94
N ARG A 38 5.83 29.39 -4.09
CA ARG A 38 4.56 29.64 -4.80
C ARG A 38 3.39 28.91 -4.16
N VAL A 39 3.64 27.86 -3.39
CA VAL A 39 2.63 27.05 -2.72
C VAL A 39 3.17 26.51 -1.41
N GLN A 40 2.31 26.49 -0.39
CA GLN A 40 2.56 25.73 0.83
C GLN A 40 1.94 24.34 0.67
N GLY A 41 2.76 23.31 0.65
CA GLY A 41 2.32 21.95 0.44
C GLY A 41 3.21 20.93 1.12
N MET A 42 2.87 19.66 0.99
CA MET A 42 3.68 18.54 1.41
C MET A 42 3.38 17.33 0.51
N ILE A 43 4.28 16.37 0.46
CA ILE A 43 4.06 15.10 -0.22
C ILE A 43 3.85 14.01 0.81
N CYS A 44 2.67 13.40 0.83
CA CYS A 44 2.39 12.21 1.61
C CYS A 44 2.52 10.96 0.72
N ARG A 45 3.49 10.11 1.02
CA ARG A 45 3.68 8.82 0.34
C ARG A 45 3.11 7.71 1.20
N ALA A 46 2.47 6.74 0.56
CA ALA A 46 1.90 5.57 1.23
C ALA A 46 2.34 4.28 0.54
N PRO A 47 2.48 3.17 1.29
CA PRO A 47 2.63 1.85 0.71
C PRO A 47 1.30 1.36 0.12
N GLU A 48 1.14 0.06 -0.06
CA GLU A 48 -0.10 -0.53 -0.56
C GLU A 48 -1.19 -0.46 0.52
N PHE A 49 -2.40 -0.12 0.11
CA PHE A 49 -3.53 0.08 1.03
C PHE A 49 -4.31 -1.21 1.31
N TYR A 50 -4.86 -1.31 2.52
CA TYR A 50 -5.97 -2.20 2.87
C TYR A 50 -6.89 -1.49 3.87
N GLY A 51 -8.15 -1.87 3.96
CA GLY A 51 -9.05 -1.24 4.93
C GLY A 51 -10.53 -1.54 4.72
N PRO A 52 -11.39 -0.98 5.59
CA PRO A 52 -12.83 -1.14 5.53
C PRO A 52 -13.45 -0.34 4.37
N GLY A 53 -14.72 -0.58 4.12
CA GLY A 53 -15.51 0.13 3.11
C GLY A 53 -15.17 -0.25 1.68
N ILE A 54 -15.67 0.56 0.74
CA ILE A 54 -15.40 0.42 -0.69
C ILE A 54 -14.05 1.08 -0.99
N THR A 55 -13.02 0.27 -1.13
CA THR A 55 -11.68 0.75 -1.48
C THR A 55 -11.29 0.29 -2.89
N GLN A 56 -10.44 1.07 -3.56
CA GLN A 56 -9.80 0.64 -4.81
C GLN A 56 -8.48 -0.11 -4.55
N SER A 57 -8.35 -0.71 -3.37
CA SER A 57 -7.17 -1.47 -2.98
C SER A 57 -7.09 -2.79 -3.74
N ILE A 58 -5.91 -3.08 -4.31
CA ILE A 58 -5.62 -4.39 -4.91
C ILE A 58 -5.70 -5.46 -3.82
N THR A 59 -5.10 -5.24 -2.65
CA THR A 59 -5.12 -6.19 -1.53
C THR A 59 -6.53 -6.51 -1.08
N ASN A 60 -7.42 -5.50 -0.98
CA ASN A 60 -8.84 -5.77 -0.70
C ASN A 60 -9.45 -6.67 -1.78
N SER A 61 -9.35 -6.27 -3.03
CA SER A 61 -10.02 -6.95 -4.14
C SER A 61 -9.58 -8.41 -4.33
N ILE A 62 -8.26 -8.67 -4.26
CA ILE A 62 -7.73 -10.00 -4.57
C ILE A 62 -7.58 -10.91 -3.34
N VAL A 63 -7.52 -10.36 -2.14
CA VAL A 63 -7.37 -11.14 -0.89
C VAL A 63 -8.61 -11.00 -0.02
N ILE A 64 -8.85 -9.83 0.55
CA ILE A 64 -9.84 -9.65 1.63
C ILE A 64 -11.26 -9.96 1.12
N ASP A 65 -11.68 -9.38 0.00
CA ASP A 65 -13.01 -9.58 -0.57
C ASP A 65 -13.23 -11.03 -1.04
N SER A 66 -12.16 -11.66 -1.52
CA SER A 66 -12.21 -13.07 -1.93
C SER A 66 -12.41 -13.99 -0.72
N LEU A 67 -11.64 -13.80 0.36
CA LEU A 67 -11.76 -14.61 1.59
C LEU A 67 -13.11 -14.38 2.27
N ALA A 68 -13.56 -13.14 2.40
CA ALA A 68 -14.86 -12.81 2.99
C ALA A 68 -16.03 -13.44 2.21
N ALA A 69 -15.88 -13.62 0.89
CA ALA A 69 -16.87 -14.32 0.06
C ALA A 69 -16.68 -15.84 0.01
N GLY A 70 -15.82 -16.43 0.85
CA GLY A 70 -15.50 -17.85 0.85
C GLY A 70 -14.78 -18.36 -0.42
N LYS A 71 -14.21 -17.43 -1.20
CA LYS A 71 -13.50 -17.74 -2.45
C LYS A 71 -11.98 -17.84 -2.22
N LYS A 72 -11.27 -18.40 -3.20
CA LYS A 72 -9.81 -18.41 -3.19
C LYS A 72 -9.26 -17.00 -3.41
N ALA A 73 -8.39 -16.56 -2.52
CA ALA A 73 -7.62 -15.36 -2.73
C ALA A 73 -6.64 -15.51 -3.91
N LYS A 74 -6.14 -14.39 -4.40
CA LYS A 74 -5.13 -14.37 -5.48
C LYS A 74 -3.92 -13.58 -5.03
N VAL A 75 -2.73 -14.01 -5.42
CA VAL A 75 -1.48 -13.32 -5.16
C VAL A 75 -0.70 -13.21 -6.46
N PHE A 76 -0.03 -12.10 -6.70
CA PHE A 76 0.78 -11.92 -7.89
C PHE A 76 2.20 -12.43 -7.68
N LEU A 77 2.66 -13.28 -8.56
CA LEU A 77 4.02 -13.78 -8.77
C LEU A 77 4.65 -14.53 -7.60
N ARG A 78 4.64 -13.96 -6.39
CA ARG A 78 5.22 -14.53 -5.16
C ARG A 78 4.35 -14.22 -3.95
N ASP A 79 4.29 -15.15 -3.02
CA ASP A 79 3.53 -15.05 -1.77
C ASP A 79 4.44 -14.94 -0.53
N ASP A 80 5.75 -15.06 -0.73
CA ASP A 80 6.79 -15.17 0.30
C ASP A 80 7.66 -13.90 0.43
N THR A 81 7.33 -12.82 -0.27
CA THR A 81 7.99 -11.52 -0.12
C THR A 81 7.30 -10.66 0.93
N LEU A 82 8.10 -9.94 1.74
CA LEU A 82 7.57 -9.02 2.75
C LEU A 82 6.88 -7.81 2.11
N ARG A 83 5.76 -7.42 2.71
CA ARG A 83 4.93 -6.31 2.23
C ARG A 83 4.68 -5.31 3.35
N SER A 84 4.84 -4.03 3.04
CA SER A 84 4.27 -2.97 3.87
C SER A 84 2.89 -2.63 3.34
N LEU A 85 1.88 -2.80 4.18
CA LEU A 85 0.51 -2.41 3.89
C LEU A 85 0.09 -1.33 4.90
N ILE A 86 -0.68 -0.34 4.45
CA ILE A 86 -1.21 0.70 5.31
C ILE A 86 -2.73 0.55 5.45
N TYR A 87 -3.21 0.64 6.68
CA TYR A 87 -4.64 0.68 6.99
C TYR A 87 -5.24 2.02 6.56
N THR A 88 -6.26 2.02 5.72
CA THR A 88 -6.80 3.27 5.12
C THR A 88 -7.26 4.31 6.14
N PRO A 89 -7.90 3.95 7.27
CA PRO A 89 -8.23 4.93 8.30
C PRO A 89 -7.00 5.58 8.93
N ASP A 90 -5.89 4.83 9.11
CA ASP A 90 -4.65 5.39 9.63
C ASP A 90 -4.02 6.37 8.64
N ALA A 91 -4.05 6.03 7.36
CA ALA A 91 -3.59 6.95 6.32
C ALA A 91 -4.37 8.28 6.37
N SER A 92 -5.69 8.22 6.50
CA SER A 92 -6.55 9.40 6.59
C SER A 92 -6.27 10.22 7.85
N ARG A 93 -6.15 9.56 9.02
CA ARG A 93 -5.81 10.24 10.29
C ARG A 93 -4.43 10.89 10.24
N ALA A 94 -3.44 10.20 9.66
CA ALA A 94 -2.09 10.72 9.52
C ALA A 94 -2.04 11.93 8.59
N MET A 95 -2.76 11.89 7.46
CA MET A 95 -2.87 13.03 6.55
C MET A 95 -3.54 14.23 7.20
N ALA A 96 -4.62 14.02 7.97
CA ALA A 96 -5.29 15.08 8.72
C ALA A 96 -4.37 15.68 9.79
N LEU A 97 -3.61 14.86 10.51
CA LEU A 97 -2.64 15.32 11.50
C LEU A 97 -1.52 16.16 10.85
N LEU A 98 -0.94 15.67 9.76
CA LEU A 98 0.08 16.41 9.01
C LEU A 98 -0.46 17.74 8.46
N GLY A 99 -1.67 17.75 7.91
CA GLY A 99 -2.31 18.95 7.37
C GLY A 99 -2.60 20.03 8.42
N ASN A 100 -2.73 19.63 9.69
CA ASN A 100 -2.91 20.55 10.82
C ASN A 100 -1.60 20.86 11.59
N THR A 101 -0.44 20.47 11.04
CA THR A 101 0.87 20.66 11.66
C THR A 101 1.70 21.61 10.81
N PRO A 102 1.86 22.89 11.20
CA PRO A 102 2.51 23.92 10.37
C PRO A 102 3.94 23.57 9.95
N ASP A 103 4.74 22.95 10.82
CA ASP A 103 6.12 22.55 10.55
C ASP A 103 6.23 21.25 9.69
N ALA A 104 5.12 20.63 9.35
CA ALA A 104 5.10 19.49 8.42
C ALA A 104 5.13 19.91 6.94
N TYR A 105 4.82 21.16 6.65
CA TYR A 105 4.83 21.69 5.28
C TYR A 105 6.25 21.83 4.73
N GLY A 106 6.37 21.89 3.41
CA GLY A 106 7.65 21.93 2.71
C GLY A 106 8.40 20.59 2.65
N GLN A 107 7.82 19.49 3.10
CA GLN A 107 8.49 18.22 3.29
C GLN A 107 7.78 17.05 2.60
N THR A 108 8.51 15.95 2.45
CA THR A 108 7.95 14.64 2.12
C THR A 108 7.79 13.81 3.40
N TRP A 109 6.65 13.16 3.53
CA TRP A 109 6.29 12.29 4.64
C TRP A 109 5.88 10.91 4.14
N HIS A 110 6.40 9.87 4.77
CA HIS A 110 5.85 8.54 4.68
C HIS A 110 4.72 8.37 5.69
N LEU A 111 3.53 7.99 5.23
CA LEU A 111 2.42 7.69 6.12
C LEU A 111 2.70 6.42 6.92
N PRO A 112 2.31 6.38 8.23
CA PRO A 112 2.72 5.30 9.12
C PRO A 112 2.02 3.99 8.80
N CYS A 113 2.77 2.91 8.80
CA CYS A 113 2.27 1.54 8.69
C CYS A 113 2.87 0.64 9.77
N ASP A 114 2.26 -0.52 9.96
CA ASP A 114 2.74 -1.53 10.92
C ASP A 114 4.16 -2.00 10.52
N ASP A 115 5.07 -2.05 11.49
CA ASP A 115 6.43 -2.54 11.30
C ASP A 115 6.52 -4.07 11.30
N ASN A 116 5.50 -4.74 11.79
CA ASN A 116 5.38 -6.20 11.72
C ASN A 116 4.98 -6.63 10.30
N ARG A 117 5.86 -6.43 9.35
CA ARG A 117 5.62 -6.70 7.94
C ARG A 117 5.37 -8.17 7.70
N LEU A 118 4.29 -8.47 6.99
CA LEU A 118 3.89 -9.82 6.64
C LEU A 118 4.19 -10.11 5.17
N THR A 119 4.43 -11.36 4.86
CA THR A 119 4.30 -11.85 3.48
C THR A 119 2.82 -11.97 3.12
N TYR A 120 2.48 -12.05 1.83
CA TYR A 120 1.09 -12.29 1.45
C TYR A 120 0.54 -13.61 1.98
N ARG A 121 1.38 -14.64 2.08
CA ARG A 121 1.02 -15.91 2.73
C ARG A 121 0.55 -15.68 4.17
N GLN A 122 1.39 -15.04 4.98
CA GLN A 122 1.08 -14.75 6.39
C GLN A 122 -0.15 -13.83 6.54
N PHE A 123 -0.29 -12.84 5.65
CA PHE A 123 -1.44 -11.94 5.66
C PHE A 123 -2.75 -12.70 5.33
N ILE A 124 -2.72 -13.62 4.36
CA ILE A 124 -3.87 -14.47 4.01
C ILE A 124 -4.21 -15.43 5.16
N GLU A 125 -3.22 -16.05 5.79
CA GLU A 125 -3.43 -16.93 6.95
C GLU A 125 -4.07 -16.18 8.11
N LEU A 126 -3.58 -14.98 8.41
CA LEU A 126 -4.14 -14.11 9.44
C LEU A 126 -5.58 -13.70 9.12
N ALA A 127 -5.83 -13.24 7.88
CA ALA A 127 -7.16 -12.83 7.43
C ALA A 127 -8.15 -14.01 7.44
N ALA A 128 -7.75 -15.17 6.94
CA ALA A 128 -8.58 -16.36 6.93
C ALA A 128 -8.96 -16.82 8.34
N GLY A 129 -8.03 -16.80 9.28
CA GLY A 129 -8.31 -17.09 10.69
C GLY A 129 -9.33 -16.13 11.32
N ILE A 130 -9.26 -14.83 10.98
CA ILE A 130 -10.20 -13.81 11.48
C ILE A 130 -11.59 -13.97 10.84
N PHE A 131 -11.65 -14.27 9.54
CA PHE A 131 -12.91 -14.50 8.81
C PHE A 131 -13.52 -15.89 9.06
N GLY A 132 -12.82 -16.79 9.77
CA GLY A 132 -13.29 -18.15 10.05
C GLY A 132 -13.37 -19.02 8.79
N VAL A 133 -12.47 -18.80 7.82
CA VAL A 133 -12.42 -19.53 6.54
C VAL A 133 -11.06 -20.19 6.32
N GLU A 134 -11.02 -21.17 5.42
CA GLU A 134 -9.76 -21.80 5.01
C GLU A 134 -8.85 -20.82 4.24
N PRO A 135 -7.52 -20.78 4.50
CA PRO A 135 -6.57 -19.89 3.84
C PRO A 135 -6.24 -20.36 2.42
N ARG A 136 -7.25 -20.47 1.55
CA ARG A 136 -7.09 -20.92 0.17
C ARG A 136 -6.73 -19.77 -0.75
N TYR A 137 -5.64 -19.91 -1.52
CA TYR A 137 -5.24 -18.91 -2.49
C TYR A 137 -4.53 -19.53 -3.71
N THR A 138 -4.30 -18.71 -4.72
CA THR A 138 -3.58 -19.08 -5.94
C THR A 138 -2.54 -18.01 -6.25
N VAL A 139 -1.28 -18.43 -6.46
CA VAL A 139 -0.22 -17.55 -6.95
C VAL A 139 -0.30 -17.47 -8.47
N LEU A 140 -0.69 -16.32 -8.97
CA LEU A 140 -0.81 -16.05 -10.40
C LEU A 140 0.58 -15.87 -11.03
N LYS A 141 0.88 -16.69 -12.02
CA LYS A 141 2.14 -16.64 -12.75
C LYS A 141 2.12 -15.56 -13.83
N ARG A 142 3.29 -15.09 -14.25
CA ARG A 142 3.43 -14.02 -15.26
C ARG A 142 2.67 -14.33 -16.57
N TRP A 143 2.72 -15.56 -17.04
CA TRP A 143 2.01 -15.95 -18.27
C TRP A 143 0.48 -15.91 -18.13
N GLN A 144 -0.07 -16.24 -16.94
CA GLN A 144 -1.51 -16.15 -16.68
C GLN A 144 -1.98 -14.70 -16.69
N LEU A 145 -1.20 -13.79 -16.08
CA LEU A 145 -1.48 -12.37 -16.06
C LEU A 145 -1.37 -11.76 -17.47
N TRP A 146 -0.38 -12.19 -18.26
CA TRP A 146 -0.25 -11.80 -19.66
C TRP A 146 -1.47 -12.21 -20.48
N LEU A 147 -1.90 -13.48 -20.36
CA LEU A 147 -3.07 -13.98 -21.07
C LEU A 147 -4.35 -13.23 -20.65
N ALA A 148 -4.59 -13.04 -19.36
CA ALA A 148 -5.74 -12.28 -18.85
C ALA A 148 -5.72 -10.82 -19.31
N GLY A 149 -4.56 -10.21 -19.44
CA GLY A 149 -4.38 -8.85 -19.94
C GLY A 149 -4.82 -8.67 -21.40
N ARG A 150 -4.90 -9.74 -22.20
CA ARG A 150 -5.44 -9.64 -23.58
C ARG A 150 -6.95 -9.34 -23.60
N PHE A 151 -7.66 -9.69 -22.54
CA PHE A 151 -9.11 -9.56 -22.45
C PHE A 151 -9.54 -8.50 -21.43
N SER A 152 -8.63 -7.98 -20.60
CA SER A 152 -8.94 -7.01 -19.55
C SER A 152 -7.93 -5.86 -19.51
N GLN A 153 -8.42 -4.64 -19.73
CA GLN A 153 -7.62 -3.42 -19.58
C GLN A 153 -7.09 -3.28 -18.14
N GLN A 154 -7.92 -3.58 -17.15
CA GLN A 154 -7.56 -3.49 -15.75
C GLN A 154 -6.36 -4.40 -15.40
N VAL A 155 -6.31 -5.61 -15.96
CA VAL A 155 -5.17 -6.53 -15.78
C VAL A 155 -3.93 -6.00 -16.50
N ARG A 156 -4.06 -5.41 -17.70
CA ARG A 156 -2.95 -4.76 -18.41
C ARG A 156 -2.36 -3.62 -17.57
N ASP A 157 -3.21 -2.79 -17.02
CA ASP A 157 -2.80 -1.66 -16.15
C ASP A 157 -2.06 -2.13 -14.89
N THR A 158 -2.40 -3.31 -14.40
CA THR A 158 -1.72 -3.93 -13.25
C THR A 158 -0.31 -4.42 -13.62
N ALA A 159 -0.02 -4.66 -14.90
CA ALA A 159 1.28 -5.17 -15.34
C ALA A 159 2.46 -4.26 -14.95
N GLU A 160 2.26 -2.94 -14.91
CA GLU A 160 3.28 -1.98 -14.45
C GLU A 160 3.65 -2.16 -12.97
N LEU A 161 2.77 -2.76 -12.17
CA LEU A 161 2.99 -2.98 -10.74
C LEU A 161 3.66 -4.33 -10.45
N LEU A 162 3.66 -5.27 -11.40
CA LEU A 162 4.14 -6.64 -11.19
C LEU A 162 5.58 -6.74 -10.67
N PRO A 163 6.55 -5.90 -11.11
CA PRO A 163 7.91 -5.99 -10.58
C PRO A 163 8.02 -5.83 -9.06
N ARG A 164 7.13 -5.03 -8.45
CA ARG A 164 7.09 -4.85 -6.98
C ARG A 164 6.66 -6.11 -6.21
N TYR A 165 6.09 -7.11 -6.88
CA TYR A 165 5.67 -8.38 -6.28
C TYR A 165 6.71 -9.49 -6.42
N THR A 166 7.88 -9.20 -6.99
CA THR A 166 8.98 -10.19 -7.15
C THR A 166 10.02 -10.12 -6.05
N GLN A 167 9.96 -9.11 -5.18
CA GLN A 167 10.91 -8.84 -4.10
C GLN A 167 10.21 -8.19 -2.93
N ASP A 168 10.91 -8.05 -1.80
CA ASP A 168 10.40 -7.35 -0.64
C ASP A 168 10.06 -5.90 -0.99
N ASN A 169 8.96 -5.42 -0.43
CA ASN A 169 8.51 -4.03 -0.57
C ASN A 169 8.37 -3.42 0.82
N ILE A 170 9.48 -2.93 1.33
CA ILE A 170 9.60 -2.38 2.67
C ILE A 170 9.51 -0.86 2.60
N PHE A 171 8.54 -0.34 3.32
CA PHE A 171 8.27 1.09 3.42
C PHE A 171 8.53 1.54 4.86
N VAL A 172 9.48 2.44 5.04
CA VAL A 172 9.91 2.96 6.35
C VAL A 172 9.15 4.24 6.64
N SER A 173 8.59 4.38 7.83
CA SER A 173 7.84 5.56 8.27
C SER A 173 8.34 6.11 9.62
N ASP A 174 9.61 5.92 9.91
CA ASP A 174 10.23 6.29 11.18
C ASP A 174 10.19 7.79 11.43
N LYS A 175 10.37 8.61 10.39
CA LYS A 175 10.26 10.07 10.46
C LYS A 175 8.90 10.51 11.03
N PHE A 176 7.81 9.92 10.51
CA PHE A 176 6.46 10.19 11.00
C PHE A 176 6.30 9.77 12.47
N LYS A 177 6.72 8.53 12.80
CA LYS A 177 6.59 7.97 14.15
C LYS A 177 7.40 8.73 15.18
N GLN A 178 8.60 9.20 14.83
CA GLN A 178 9.43 10.05 15.70
C GLN A 178 8.78 11.42 15.92
N ARG A 179 8.19 12.02 14.90
CA ARG A 179 7.53 13.34 15.01
C ARG A 179 6.21 13.26 15.78
N PHE A 180 5.50 12.13 15.67
CA PHE A 180 4.19 11.90 16.29
C PHE A 180 4.17 10.61 17.11
N PRO A 181 4.89 10.54 18.25
CA PRO A 181 5.02 9.31 19.03
C PRO A 181 3.69 8.84 19.63
N GLU A 182 2.72 9.74 19.82
CA GLU A 182 1.38 9.41 20.32
C GLU A 182 0.46 8.82 19.23
N PHE A 183 0.89 8.84 17.97
CA PHE A 183 0.07 8.29 16.88
C PHE A 183 0.10 6.76 16.93
N ARG A 184 -1.01 6.16 17.35
CA ARG A 184 -1.15 4.71 17.37
C ARG A 184 -1.42 4.18 15.97
N VAL A 185 -0.49 3.37 15.46
CA VAL A 185 -0.65 2.63 14.21
C VAL A 185 -1.47 1.38 14.47
N THR A 186 -2.48 1.14 13.65
CA THR A 186 -3.33 -0.06 13.70
C THR A 186 -2.55 -1.26 13.18
N SER A 187 -2.47 -2.32 13.97
CA SER A 187 -1.85 -3.58 13.54
C SER A 187 -2.67 -4.27 12.45
N TYR A 188 -2.02 -5.17 11.67
CA TYR A 188 -2.74 -5.96 10.65
C TYR A 188 -3.91 -6.74 11.24
N ARG A 189 -3.74 -7.31 12.43
CA ARG A 189 -4.81 -8.03 13.13
C ARG A 189 -6.00 -7.11 13.44
N GLU A 190 -5.76 -5.99 14.10
CA GLU A 190 -6.81 -5.03 14.46
C GLU A 190 -7.56 -4.50 13.23
N GLY A 191 -6.81 -4.18 12.16
CA GLY A 191 -7.39 -3.70 10.89
C GLY A 191 -8.27 -4.76 10.21
N LEU A 192 -7.82 -6.01 10.18
CA LEU A 192 -8.60 -7.13 9.62
C LEU A 192 -9.83 -7.45 10.48
N GLU A 193 -9.72 -7.42 11.81
CA GLU A 193 -10.86 -7.58 12.72
C GLU A 193 -11.90 -6.47 12.54
N ALA A 194 -11.46 -5.22 12.32
CA ALA A 194 -12.37 -4.12 12.03
C ALA A 194 -13.12 -4.34 10.71
N ILE A 195 -12.42 -4.79 9.65
CA ILE A 195 -13.03 -5.12 8.36
C ILE A 195 -14.03 -6.30 8.51
N CYS A 196 -13.69 -7.31 9.30
CA CYS A 196 -14.58 -8.45 9.54
C CYS A 196 -15.87 -8.00 10.22
N ARG A 197 -15.78 -7.16 11.27
CA ARG A 197 -16.97 -6.63 11.98
C ARG A 197 -17.87 -5.77 11.09
N GLU A 198 -17.31 -5.02 10.15
CA GLU A 198 -18.12 -4.19 9.22
C GLU A 198 -18.93 -5.04 8.24
N ARG A 199 -18.46 -6.25 7.94
CA ARG A 199 -19.05 -7.13 6.92
C ARG A 199 -20.01 -8.19 7.49
N GLY A 200 -19.98 -8.42 8.79
CA GLY A 200 -20.86 -9.34 9.50
C GLY A 200 -22.10 -8.64 9.99
#